data_7e939b7c3a027d9e7cbd6c04828d2792
#
_entry.id   7e939b7c3a027d9e7cbd6c04828d2792
#
_cell.length_a   1.000
_cell.length_b   1.000
_cell.length_c   1.000
_cell.angle_alpha   90.00
_cell.angle_beta   90.00
_cell.angle_gamma   90.00
#
_symmetry.space_group_name_H-M   'P 1'
#
loop_
_entity.id
_entity.type
_entity.pdbx_description
1 polymer ?
#
loop_
_entity_poly.entity_id
_entity_poly.type
_entity_poly.pdbx_seq_one_letter_code
_entity_poly.pdbx_strand_id
1 'polypeptide(L)'
;MATVPGIDVSYWDAGIDWPKVRATGQRFVFAKATEGDFHSDQTFGANWSGAKAAGLLRGAYHFFRANVDGKKQAARFIDYVKSVNDLGELPPVLDLETHDGQKKEKIIERAKMWLDLVEAAFGKKP
;
A
#
# COMPACT_ATOMS: atom_id res chain seq x y z
N MET A 1 -23.86 13.75 5.05
CA MET A 1 -23.15 12.47 5.23
C MET A 1 -21.84 12.70 5.94
N ALA A 2 -21.62 11.96 6.99
CA ALA A 2 -20.36 12.05 7.73
C ALA A 2 -19.22 11.43 6.91
N THR A 3 -18.03 12.02 6.97
CA THR A 3 -16.81 11.51 6.34
C THR A 3 -15.76 11.23 7.41
N VAL A 4 -14.87 10.30 7.09
CA VAL A 4 -13.76 9.96 7.98
C VAL A 4 -12.47 10.36 7.27
N PRO A 5 -11.68 11.28 7.85
CA PRO A 5 -10.44 11.72 7.20
C PRO A 5 -9.31 10.72 7.40
N GLY A 6 -8.47 10.61 6.39
CA GLY A 6 -7.27 9.79 6.41
C GLY A 6 -6.20 10.37 5.50
N ILE A 7 -5.01 9.76 5.55
CA ILE A 7 -3.85 10.18 4.76
C ILE A 7 -3.18 8.97 4.11
N ASP A 8 -2.36 9.22 3.10
CA ASP A 8 -1.40 8.26 2.60
C ASP A 8 0.02 8.80 2.81
N VAL A 9 0.98 7.89 3.02
CA VAL A 9 2.36 8.24 3.33
C VAL A 9 3.34 7.32 2.62
N SER A 10 4.54 7.82 2.37
CA SER A 10 5.65 7.06 1.78
C SER A 10 6.98 7.61 2.29
N TYR A 11 8.08 7.10 1.72
CA TYR A 11 9.43 7.59 1.97
C TYR A 11 9.53 9.14 1.86
N TRP A 12 8.74 9.74 0.96
CA TRP A 12 8.76 11.19 0.78
C TRP A 12 8.28 11.97 2.00
N ASP A 13 7.57 11.31 2.92
CA ASP A 13 7.03 11.90 4.15
C ASP A 13 7.79 11.41 5.39
N ALA A 14 9.06 11.06 5.25
CA ALA A 14 9.86 10.49 6.33
C ALA A 14 9.89 11.36 7.59
N GLY A 15 9.95 10.71 8.77
CA GLY A 15 10.02 11.42 10.05
C GLY A 15 8.67 11.89 10.58
N ILE A 16 7.61 11.15 10.31
CA ILE A 16 6.25 11.51 10.72
C ILE A 16 6.08 11.43 12.24
N ASP A 17 5.48 12.48 12.80
CA ASP A 17 5.04 12.52 14.20
C ASP A 17 3.60 11.96 14.27
N TRP A 18 3.48 10.68 14.50
CA TRP A 18 2.20 9.98 14.46
C TRP A 18 1.19 10.45 15.52
N PRO A 19 1.60 10.77 16.77
CA PRO A 19 0.66 11.36 17.72
C PRO A 19 0.06 12.69 17.21
N LYS A 20 0.84 13.53 16.55
CA LYS A 20 0.34 14.77 15.96
C LYS A 20 -0.64 14.51 14.82
N VAL A 21 -0.35 13.53 13.97
CA VAL A 21 -1.27 13.13 12.88
C VAL A 21 -2.61 12.72 13.48
N ARG A 22 -2.62 11.89 14.49
CA ARG A 22 -3.84 11.46 15.18
C ARG A 22 -4.59 12.64 15.79
N ALA A 23 -3.86 13.57 16.41
CA ALA A 23 -4.44 14.74 17.07
C ALA A 23 -5.15 15.69 16.09
N THR A 24 -4.79 15.68 14.79
CA THR A 24 -5.48 16.48 13.77
C THR A 24 -6.82 15.90 13.35
N GLY A 25 -7.22 14.76 13.89
CA GLY A 25 -8.49 14.11 13.57
C GLY A 25 -8.42 13.01 12.54
N GLN A 26 -7.22 12.70 12.04
CA GLN A 26 -7.06 11.59 11.09
C GLN A 26 -7.39 10.26 11.76
N ARG A 27 -8.00 9.33 11.00
CA ARG A 27 -8.47 8.05 11.52
C ARG A 27 -7.81 6.86 10.86
N PHE A 28 -7.31 7.02 9.64
CA PHE A 28 -6.68 5.93 8.90
C PHE A 28 -5.51 6.44 8.07
N VAL A 29 -4.66 5.49 7.67
CA VAL A 29 -3.51 5.75 6.82
C VAL A 29 -3.31 4.60 5.84
N PHE A 30 -2.97 4.93 4.61
CA PHE A 30 -2.42 3.99 3.66
C PHE A 30 -0.91 4.25 3.53
N ALA A 31 -0.12 3.26 3.90
CA ALA A 31 1.34 3.37 3.89
C ALA A 31 1.92 2.62 2.68
N LYS A 32 2.76 3.30 1.90
CA LYS A 32 3.44 2.66 0.78
C LYS A 32 4.34 1.55 1.27
N ALA A 33 4.19 0.38 0.67
CA ALA A 33 5.06 -0.75 0.94
C ALA A 33 6.05 -0.99 -0.19
N THR A 34 5.58 -1.04 -1.44
CA THR A 34 6.42 -1.40 -2.58
C THR A 34 6.04 -0.63 -3.84
N GLU A 35 6.95 -0.67 -4.82
CA GLU A 35 6.72 -0.12 -6.16
C GLU A 35 7.35 -1.07 -7.19
N GLY A 36 6.60 -1.45 -8.22
CA GLY A 36 7.09 -2.38 -9.23
C GLY A 36 7.57 -3.69 -8.62
N ASP A 37 8.53 -4.33 -9.24
CA ASP A 37 9.21 -5.52 -8.71
C ASP A 37 10.61 -5.20 -8.15
N PHE A 38 10.96 -3.92 -8.07
CA PHE A 38 12.32 -3.47 -7.80
C PHE A 38 12.49 -2.63 -6.53
N HIS A 39 11.43 -2.07 -5.98
CA HIS A 39 11.53 -1.13 -4.86
C HIS A 39 10.64 -1.52 -3.69
N SER A 40 11.23 -1.52 -2.48
CA SER A 40 10.50 -1.62 -1.21
C SER A 40 10.73 -0.34 -0.43
N ASP A 41 9.65 0.28 0.07
CA ASP A 41 9.74 1.54 0.79
C ASP A 41 10.35 1.29 2.17
N GLN A 42 11.52 1.86 2.41
CA GLN A 42 12.28 1.65 3.66
C GLN A 42 11.58 2.27 4.89
N THR A 43 10.63 3.17 4.70
CA THR A 43 9.88 3.77 5.80
C THR A 43 8.63 2.98 6.19
N PHE A 44 8.28 1.93 5.43
CA PHE A 44 7.05 1.17 5.67
C PHE A 44 6.95 0.64 7.10
N GLY A 45 8.00 0.00 7.62
CA GLY A 45 8.00 -0.56 8.97
C GLY A 45 7.77 0.50 10.05
N ALA A 46 8.46 1.63 9.96
CA ALA A 46 8.31 2.74 10.92
C ALA A 46 6.92 3.38 10.82
N ASN A 47 6.40 3.58 9.61
CA ASN A 47 5.05 4.11 9.40
C ASN A 47 4.00 3.14 9.92
N TRP A 48 4.21 1.85 9.67
CA TRP A 48 3.28 0.79 10.09
C TRP A 48 3.13 0.71 11.60
N SER A 49 4.25 0.67 12.31
CA SER A 49 4.25 0.61 13.78
C SER A 49 3.84 1.94 14.41
N GLY A 50 4.29 3.06 13.87
CA GLY A 50 3.94 4.39 14.39
C GLY A 50 2.45 4.69 14.28
N ALA A 51 1.85 4.36 13.14
CA ALA A 51 0.41 4.54 12.93
C ALA A 51 -0.40 3.65 13.89
N LYS A 52 0.02 2.40 14.09
CA LYS A 52 -0.62 1.50 15.04
C LYS A 52 -0.58 2.04 16.46
N ALA A 53 0.58 2.48 16.90
CA ALA A 53 0.75 3.04 18.25
C ALA A 53 -0.11 4.28 18.47
N ALA A 54 -0.36 5.06 17.42
CA ALA A 54 -1.23 6.26 17.48
C ALA A 54 -2.72 5.92 17.37
N GLY A 55 -3.10 4.67 17.17
CA GLY A 55 -4.49 4.25 17.07
C GLY A 55 -5.13 4.48 15.71
N LEU A 56 -4.34 4.61 14.64
CA LEU A 56 -4.85 4.73 13.28
C LEU A 56 -5.12 3.36 12.67
N LEU A 57 -6.17 3.26 11.88
CA LEU A 57 -6.41 2.10 11.02
C LEU A 57 -5.44 2.14 9.84
N ARG A 58 -4.86 0.99 9.46
CA ARG A 58 -3.77 0.93 8.49
C ARG A 58 -4.08 0.02 7.31
N GLY A 59 -3.76 0.51 6.11
CA GLY A 59 -3.71 -0.29 4.92
C GLY A 59 -2.37 -0.10 4.22
N ALA A 60 -1.85 -1.14 3.58
CA ALA A 60 -0.63 -1.05 2.78
C ALA A 60 -0.97 -0.78 1.33
N TYR A 61 -0.17 0.02 0.62
CA TYR A 61 -0.38 0.19 -0.81
C TYR A 61 0.88 -0.10 -1.63
N HIS A 62 0.63 -0.47 -2.87
CA HIS A 62 1.64 -0.75 -3.88
C HIS A 62 1.52 0.26 -5.01
N PHE A 63 2.62 0.91 -5.37
CA PHE A 63 2.65 1.78 -6.55
C PHE A 63 2.91 0.90 -7.78
N PHE A 64 1.89 0.81 -8.64
CA PHE A 64 1.91 -0.10 -9.77
C PHE A 64 2.76 0.45 -10.91
N ARG A 65 3.61 -0.42 -11.49
CA ARG A 65 4.38 -0.09 -12.69
C ARG A 65 3.84 -0.95 -13.83
N ALA A 66 3.17 -0.30 -14.77
CA ALA A 66 2.46 -0.99 -15.83
C ALA A 66 3.38 -1.75 -16.81
N ASN A 67 4.66 -1.38 -16.86
CA ASN A 67 5.66 -2.05 -17.71
C ASN A 67 6.31 -3.27 -17.02
N VAL A 68 5.86 -3.64 -15.84
CA VAL A 68 6.41 -4.77 -15.07
C VAL A 68 5.35 -5.87 -14.94
N ASP A 69 5.80 -7.11 -14.96
CA ASP A 69 4.94 -8.29 -14.77
C ASP A 69 4.12 -8.19 -13.48
N GLY A 70 2.80 -8.40 -13.58
CA GLY A 70 1.90 -8.25 -12.44
C GLY A 70 2.14 -9.28 -11.34
N LYS A 71 2.56 -10.49 -11.69
CA LYS A 71 2.87 -11.55 -10.72
C LYS A 71 4.11 -11.21 -9.91
N LYS A 72 5.15 -10.68 -10.55
CA LYS A 72 6.38 -10.26 -9.85
C LYS A 72 6.11 -9.12 -8.87
N GLN A 73 5.32 -8.14 -9.29
CA GLN A 73 4.94 -7.03 -8.42
C GLN A 73 4.12 -7.52 -7.22
N ALA A 74 3.15 -8.40 -7.47
CA ALA A 74 2.33 -8.98 -6.39
C ALA A 74 3.19 -9.75 -5.39
N ALA A 75 4.12 -10.57 -5.87
CA ALA A 75 5.01 -11.34 -5.00
C ALA A 75 5.85 -10.43 -4.09
N ARG A 76 6.42 -9.36 -4.63
CA ARG A 76 7.19 -8.39 -3.83
C ARG A 76 6.32 -7.74 -2.75
N PHE A 77 5.13 -7.30 -3.12
CA PHE A 77 4.20 -6.65 -2.18
C PHE A 77 3.80 -7.61 -1.06
N ILE A 78 3.38 -8.81 -1.42
CA ILE A 78 2.96 -9.84 -0.47
C ILE A 78 4.08 -10.16 0.52
N ASP A 79 5.28 -10.43 0.02
CA ASP A 79 6.42 -10.80 0.86
C ASP A 79 6.81 -9.66 1.79
N TYR A 80 6.84 -8.44 1.29
CA TYR A 80 7.28 -7.30 2.08
C TYR A 80 6.27 -6.96 3.20
N VAL A 81 4.99 -6.93 2.89
CA VAL A 81 3.96 -6.65 3.90
C VAL A 81 3.90 -7.78 4.93
N LYS A 82 4.00 -9.04 4.51
CA LYS A 82 4.01 -10.18 5.44
C LYS A 82 5.24 -10.21 6.34
N SER A 83 6.34 -9.60 5.94
CA SER A 83 7.57 -9.58 6.72
C SER A 83 7.43 -8.87 8.07
N VAL A 84 6.45 -7.99 8.23
CA VAL A 84 6.20 -7.30 9.50
C VAL A 84 5.20 -8.03 10.40
N ASN A 85 4.71 -9.20 9.99
CA ASN A 85 3.77 -10.04 10.74
C ASN A 85 2.48 -9.34 11.18
N ASP A 86 2.00 -8.40 10.39
CA ASP A 86 0.79 -7.63 10.70
C ASP A 86 0.23 -7.07 9.38
N LEU A 87 -0.89 -7.61 8.93
CA LEU A 87 -1.49 -7.24 7.65
C LEU A 87 -2.31 -5.93 7.72
N GLY A 88 -2.42 -5.34 8.91
CA GLY A 88 -3.19 -4.12 9.10
C GLY A 88 -4.70 -4.38 9.16
N GLU A 89 -5.46 -3.31 9.33
CA GLU A 89 -6.91 -3.35 9.51
C GLU A 89 -7.67 -3.15 8.20
N LEU A 90 -7.09 -2.40 7.27
CA LEU A 90 -7.74 -2.07 5.99
C LEU A 90 -7.27 -2.99 4.87
N PRO A 91 -8.05 -3.14 3.80
CA PRO A 91 -7.61 -3.91 2.63
C PRO A 91 -6.35 -3.32 2.00
N PRO A 92 -5.54 -4.15 1.34
CA PRO A 92 -4.42 -3.65 0.54
C PRO A 92 -4.93 -2.84 -0.65
N VAL A 93 -4.11 -1.90 -1.12
CA VAL A 93 -4.48 -0.97 -2.20
C VAL A 93 -3.47 -1.04 -3.34
N LEU A 94 -3.98 -1.08 -4.57
CA LEU A 94 -3.22 -0.90 -5.80
C LEU A 94 -3.34 0.57 -6.23
N ASP A 95 -2.23 1.28 -6.22
CA ASP A 95 -2.16 2.65 -6.71
C ASP A 95 -1.75 2.64 -8.18
N LEU A 96 -2.70 2.95 -9.06
CA LEU A 96 -2.53 2.92 -10.52
C LEU A 96 -2.60 4.34 -11.06
N GLU A 97 -1.46 5.00 -11.25
CA GLU A 97 -1.38 6.41 -11.65
C GLU A 97 -0.71 6.63 -13.01
N THR A 98 0.09 5.68 -13.49
CA THR A 98 0.87 5.85 -14.71
C THR A 98 0.72 4.66 -15.63
N HIS A 99 0.69 4.94 -16.94
CA HIS A 99 0.58 3.88 -17.95
C HIS A 99 1.94 3.29 -18.35
N ASP A 100 3.06 3.94 -18.03
CA ASP A 100 4.42 3.49 -18.34
C ASP A 100 4.61 3.07 -19.81
N GLY A 101 3.96 3.78 -20.73
CA GLY A 101 4.04 3.49 -22.16
C GLY A 101 3.28 2.24 -22.61
N GLN A 102 2.50 1.61 -21.75
CA GLN A 102 1.77 0.38 -22.05
C GLN A 102 0.38 0.67 -22.60
N LYS A 103 -0.13 -0.26 -23.42
CA LYS A 103 -1.50 -0.21 -23.91
C LYS A 103 -2.49 -0.61 -22.81
N LYS A 104 -3.70 -0.11 -22.89
CA LYS A 104 -4.78 -0.34 -21.94
C LYS A 104 -4.96 -1.83 -21.60
N GLU A 105 -4.98 -2.70 -22.60
CA GLU A 105 -5.22 -4.13 -22.43
C GLU A 105 -4.12 -4.77 -21.55
N LYS A 106 -2.89 -4.35 -21.74
CA LYS A 106 -1.75 -4.87 -20.96
C LYS A 106 -1.81 -4.36 -19.52
N ILE A 107 -2.19 -3.12 -19.32
CA ILE A 107 -2.36 -2.54 -17.97
C ILE A 107 -3.43 -3.31 -17.22
N ILE A 108 -4.58 -3.54 -17.83
CA ILE A 108 -5.69 -4.27 -17.22
C ILE A 108 -5.27 -5.70 -16.86
N GLU A 109 -4.62 -6.42 -17.78
CA GLU A 109 -4.16 -7.79 -17.57
C GLU A 109 -3.25 -7.87 -16.34
N ARG A 110 -2.25 -7.01 -16.27
CA ARG A 110 -1.26 -7.00 -15.20
C ARG A 110 -1.85 -6.53 -13.86
N ALA A 111 -2.72 -5.53 -13.89
CA ALA A 111 -3.40 -5.05 -12.69
C ALA A 111 -4.32 -6.13 -12.11
N LYS A 112 -5.09 -6.83 -12.95
CA LYS A 112 -5.96 -7.93 -12.50
C LYS A 112 -5.14 -9.07 -11.90
N MET A 113 -4.01 -9.40 -12.49
CA MET A 113 -3.09 -10.41 -11.95
C MET A 113 -2.66 -10.04 -10.53
N TRP A 114 -2.25 -8.78 -10.33
CA TRP A 114 -1.87 -8.29 -9.01
C TRP A 114 -3.02 -8.38 -8.02
N LEU A 115 -4.20 -7.89 -8.40
CA LEU A 115 -5.38 -7.86 -7.54
C LEU A 115 -5.79 -9.26 -7.09
N ASP A 116 -5.81 -10.23 -8.01
CA ASP A 116 -6.21 -11.60 -7.71
C ASP A 116 -5.21 -12.29 -6.76
N LEU A 117 -3.91 -12.13 -7.00
CA LEU A 117 -2.89 -12.73 -6.16
C LEU A 117 -2.85 -12.13 -4.76
N VAL A 118 -3.02 -10.82 -4.66
CA VAL A 118 -3.01 -10.14 -3.35
C VAL A 118 -4.28 -10.47 -2.57
N GLU A 119 -5.43 -10.54 -3.21
CA GLU A 119 -6.67 -10.98 -2.55
C GLU A 119 -6.50 -12.38 -1.96
N ALA A 120 -5.97 -13.32 -2.75
CA ALA A 120 -5.74 -14.69 -2.28
C ALA A 120 -4.79 -14.76 -1.10
N ALA A 121 -3.73 -13.93 -1.11
CA ALA A 121 -2.72 -13.93 -0.05
C ALA A 121 -3.19 -13.27 1.24
N PHE A 122 -4.02 -12.23 1.15
CA PHE A 122 -4.43 -11.42 2.30
C PHE A 122 -5.82 -11.81 2.84
N GLY A 123 -6.62 -12.50 2.05
CA GLY A 123 -8.00 -12.82 2.43
C GLY A 123 -8.94 -11.62 2.43
N LYS A 124 -8.53 -10.51 1.83
CA LYS A 124 -9.33 -9.29 1.69
C LYS A 124 -9.24 -8.80 0.25
N LYS A 125 -10.34 -8.30 -0.26
CA LYS A 125 -10.41 -7.75 -1.62
C LYS A 125 -9.72 -6.38 -1.66
N PRO A 126 -8.69 -6.28 -2.48
CA PRO A 126 -7.97 -5.01 -2.61
C PRO A 126 -8.83 -3.90 -3.20
#